data_7d0247893c69e7664ffdb7f3e4866d1d
#
_entry.id   7d0247893c69e7664ffdb7f3e4866d1d
#
_cell.length_a   1.000
_cell.length_b   1.000
_cell.length_c   1.000
_cell.angle_alpha   90.00
_cell.angle_beta   90.00
_cell.angle_gamma   90.00
#
_symmetry.space_group_name_H-M   'P 1'
#
loop_
_entity.id
_entity.type
_entity.pdbx_description
1 polymer ?
#
loop_
_entity_poly.entity_id
_entity_poly.type
_entity_poly.pdbx_seq_one_letter_code
_entity_poly.pdbx_strand_id
1 'polypeptide(L)'
;IAQINKNNGIIFLSEKIKERNAVNYISSYIKLKGLNAEQKALEMLRDYIGTDLSRLYNEIAKLHLILGENATITPECIERNIGISKDFNNFELIDALSQRDAAKAFSIIEYFKNNPKNNPTAKTNISIFGYFSDLLTLYFSKDKSEPTLMAMVGAKWPSHFVRFKYGMKNYNAFQVIEIISAIREFDAKSKGIDSRQNDYLLLKDLIFHILSAPGVISF
;
A
#
# COMPACT_ATOMS: atom_id res chain seq x y z
N ILE A 1 3.89 -26.15 -26.67
CA ILE A 1 4.19 -26.54 -25.28
C ILE A 1 4.34 -28.06 -25.18
N ALA A 2 3.33 -28.84 -25.56
CA ALA A 2 3.40 -30.33 -25.49
C ALA A 2 4.56 -30.97 -26.30
N GLN A 3 4.92 -30.39 -27.43
CA GLN A 3 6.06 -30.87 -28.26
C GLN A 3 7.40 -30.57 -27.63
N ILE A 4 7.55 -29.44 -26.92
CA ILE A 4 8.81 -29.05 -26.25
C ILE A 4 9.08 -30.00 -25.08
N ASN A 5 8.03 -30.38 -24.30
CA ASN A 5 8.18 -31.37 -23.24
C ASN A 5 8.52 -32.78 -23.75
N LYS A 6 8.05 -33.16 -24.94
CA LYS A 6 8.40 -34.45 -25.57
C LYS A 6 9.87 -34.54 -25.99
N ASN A 7 10.51 -33.41 -26.26
CA ASN A 7 11.90 -33.35 -26.73
C ASN A 7 12.88 -32.93 -25.60
N ASN A 8 12.56 -33.22 -24.34
CA ASN A 8 13.38 -32.84 -23.15
C ASN A 8 13.70 -31.34 -23.05
N GLY A 9 12.88 -30.48 -23.63
CA GLY A 9 13.02 -29.05 -23.51
C GLY A 9 12.50 -28.55 -22.15
N ILE A 10 13.15 -27.53 -21.62
CA ILE A 10 12.73 -26.84 -20.38
C ILE A 10 11.89 -25.63 -20.77
N ILE A 11 10.66 -25.55 -20.23
CA ILE A 11 9.80 -24.37 -20.36
C ILE A 11 9.90 -23.57 -19.07
N PHE A 12 10.44 -22.36 -19.17
CA PHE A 12 10.49 -21.41 -18.07
C PHE A 12 9.35 -20.39 -18.23
N LEU A 13 8.40 -20.39 -17.31
CA LEU A 13 7.32 -19.42 -17.24
C LEU A 13 7.75 -18.30 -16.28
N SER A 14 7.94 -17.08 -16.79
CA SER A 14 8.20 -15.89 -16.00
C SER A 14 6.91 -15.07 -15.92
N GLU A 15 6.25 -15.11 -14.77
CA GLU A 15 5.05 -14.31 -14.51
C GLU A 15 5.40 -13.05 -13.71
N LYS A 16 4.66 -11.96 -13.99
CA LYS A 16 4.75 -10.76 -13.15
C LYS A 16 4.31 -11.06 -11.73
N ILE A 17 5.05 -10.55 -10.76
CA ILE A 17 4.67 -10.67 -9.35
C ILE A 17 3.37 -9.89 -9.12
N LYS A 18 2.38 -10.56 -8.55
CA LYS A 18 1.13 -9.91 -8.13
C LYS A 18 1.41 -9.05 -6.89
N GLU A 19 0.83 -7.87 -6.80
CA GLU A 19 1.05 -6.93 -5.68
C GLU A 19 0.83 -7.56 -4.31
N ARG A 20 -0.21 -8.42 -4.17
CA ARG A 20 -0.47 -9.18 -2.94
C ARG A 20 0.69 -10.07 -2.48
N ASN A 21 1.58 -10.44 -3.39
CA ASN A 21 2.73 -11.30 -3.13
C ASN A 21 4.04 -10.49 -2.99
N ALA A 22 4.01 -9.19 -3.24
CA ALA A 22 5.20 -8.35 -3.29
C ALA A 22 5.99 -8.38 -1.97
N VAL A 23 5.34 -8.23 -0.82
CA VAL A 23 5.99 -8.27 0.50
C VAL A 23 6.73 -9.59 0.73
N ASN A 24 6.11 -10.72 0.34
CA ASN A 24 6.73 -12.03 0.50
C ASN A 24 7.96 -12.19 -0.38
N TYR A 25 7.85 -11.71 -1.62
CA TYR A 25 8.96 -11.74 -2.55
C TYR A 25 10.13 -10.87 -2.06
N ILE A 26 9.84 -9.65 -1.63
CA ILE A 26 10.83 -8.73 -1.04
C ILE A 26 11.52 -9.39 0.16
N SER A 27 10.75 -9.96 1.09
CA SER A 27 11.28 -10.65 2.26
C SER A 27 12.18 -11.83 1.88
N SER A 28 11.75 -12.65 0.92
CA SER A 28 12.53 -13.80 0.45
C SER A 28 13.83 -13.35 -0.21
N TYR A 29 13.79 -12.29 -1.01
CA TYR A 29 14.98 -11.76 -1.67
C TYR A 29 15.98 -11.13 -0.68
N ILE A 30 15.51 -10.40 0.32
CA ILE A 30 16.32 -9.85 1.41
C ILE A 30 17.06 -10.97 2.15
N LYS A 31 16.33 -12.05 2.49
CA LYS A 31 16.95 -13.26 3.12
C LYS A 31 17.96 -13.93 2.23
N LEU A 32 17.70 -14.05 0.92
CA LEU A 32 18.66 -14.59 -0.05
C LEU A 32 19.96 -13.79 -0.10
N LYS A 33 19.90 -12.49 0.20
CA LYS A 33 21.06 -11.60 0.31
C LYS A 33 21.74 -11.61 1.69
N GLY A 34 21.33 -12.52 2.59
CA GLY A 34 21.91 -12.60 3.93
C GLY A 34 21.48 -11.45 4.85
N LEU A 35 20.39 -10.76 4.54
CA LEU A 35 19.85 -9.67 5.35
C LEU A 35 18.53 -10.10 6.02
N ASN A 36 18.17 -9.39 7.08
CA ASN A 36 16.83 -9.43 7.68
C ASN A 36 16.11 -8.10 7.43
N ALA A 37 14.80 -8.05 7.67
CA ALA A 37 14.04 -6.82 7.60
C ALA A 37 12.89 -6.83 8.60
N GLU A 38 12.64 -5.66 9.19
CA GLU A 38 11.45 -5.44 9.97
C GLU A 38 10.21 -5.37 9.07
N GLN A 39 9.06 -5.73 9.63
CA GLN A 39 7.82 -5.77 8.87
C GLN A 39 7.44 -4.41 8.27
N LYS A 40 7.55 -3.33 9.05
CA LYS A 40 7.29 -1.96 8.56
C LYS A 40 8.25 -1.58 7.41
N ALA A 41 9.51 -2.01 7.48
CA ALA A 41 10.49 -1.79 6.42
C ALA A 41 10.10 -2.53 5.12
N LEU A 42 9.61 -3.77 5.22
CA LEU A 42 9.11 -4.52 4.06
C LEU A 42 7.91 -3.83 3.39
N GLU A 43 7.01 -3.27 4.17
CA GLU A 43 5.85 -2.54 3.67
C GLU A 43 6.25 -1.22 3.00
N MET A 44 7.17 -0.47 3.60
CA MET A 44 7.75 0.74 2.99
C MET A 44 8.42 0.43 1.64
N LEU A 45 9.20 -0.66 1.55
CA LEU A 45 9.82 -1.10 0.30
C LEU A 45 8.77 -1.48 -0.75
N ARG A 46 7.73 -2.25 -0.36
CA ARG A 46 6.62 -2.58 -1.26
C ARG A 46 5.95 -1.32 -1.80
N ASP A 47 5.59 -0.38 -0.94
CA ASP A 47 4.87 0.84 -1.33
C ASP A 47 5.69 1.75 -2.23
N TYR A 48 7.01 1.79 -2.02
CA TYR A 48 7.90 2.63 -2.81
C TYR A 48 8.31 1.99 -4.14
N ILE A 49 8.64 0.70 -4.12
CA ILE A 49 9.19 -0.02 -5.28
C ILE A 49 8.08 -0.73 -6.06
N GLY A 50 7.03 -1.20 -5.37
CA GLY A 50 5.98 -2.00 -5.98
C GLY A 50 6.51 -3.35 -6.46
N THR A 51 6.21 -3.70 -7.71
CA THR A 51 6.62 -4.95 -8.36
C THR A 51 7.79 -4.79 -9.33
N ASP A 52 8.48 -3.63 -9.32
CA ASP A 52 9.67 -3.39 -10.13
C ASP A 52 10.89 -4.11 -9.54
N LEU A 53 11.18 -5.29 -10.08
CA LEU A 53 12.27 -6.14 -9.59
C LEU A 53 13.64 -5.52 -9.80
N SER A 54 13.86 -4.81 -10.90
CA SER A 54 15.15 -4.19 -11.20
C SER A 54 15.47 -3.12 -10.15
N ARG A 55 14.49 -2.30 -9.83
CA ARG A 55 14.61 -1.29 -8.78
C ARG A 55 14.78 -1.93 -7.41
N LEU A 56 14.02 -2.99 -7.10
CA LEU A 56 14.13 -3.73 -5.86
C LEU A 56 15.55 -4.28 -5.65
N TYR A 57 16.10 -4.92 -6.68
CA TYR A 57 17.45 -5.50 -6.61
C TYR A 57 18.51 -4.43 -6.38
N ASN A 58 18.42 -3.30 -7.06
CA ASN A 58 19.35 -2.19 -6.89
C ASN A 58 19.30 -1.59 -5.48
N GLU A 59 18.10 -1.35 -4.95
CA GLU A 59 17.94 -0.78 -3.60
C GLU A 59 18.41 -1.75 -2.51
N ILE A 60 18.10 -3.04 -2.62
CA ILE A 60 18.57 -4.05 -1.65
C ILE A 60 20.07 -4.27 -1.76
N ALA A 61 20.66 -4.26 -2.96
CA ALA A 61 22.11 -4.35 -3.13
C ALA A 61 22.81 -3.15 -2.48
N LYS A 62 22.28 -1.94 -2.66
CA LYS A 62 22.80 -0.74 -1.99
C LYS A 62 22.71 -0.85 -0.47
N LEU A 63 21.57 -1.30 0.07
CA LEU A 63 21.43 -1.50 1.50
C LEU A 63 22.39 -2.56 2.04
N HIS A 64 22.60 -3.66 1.31
CA HIS A 64 23.57 -4.70 1.69
C HIS A 64 25.00 -4.15 1.78
N LEU A 65 25.42 -3.35 0.80
CA LEU A 65 26.75 -2.71 0.82
C LEU A 65 26.95 -1.77 2.02
N ILE A 66 25.87 -1.09 2.44
CA ILE A 66 25.93 -0.12 3.55
C ILE A 66 25.89 -0.81 4.92
N LEU A 67 25.04 -1.82 5.06
CA LEU A 67 24.75 -2.47 6.35
C LEU A 67 25.67 -3.64 6.66
N GLY A 68 26.21 -4.31 5.65
CA GLY A 68 26.97 -5.57 5.80
C GLY A 68 26.06 -6.80 5.96
N GLU A 69 26.70 -7.96 6.09
CA GLU A 69 26.01 -9.25 6.23
C GLU A 69 25.27 -9.39 7.56
N ASN A 70 24.19 -10.16 7.55
CA ASN A 70 23.33 -10.47 8.70
C ASN A 70 22.66 -9.26 9.36
N ALA A 71 22.73 -8.08 8.77
CA ALA A 71 22.09 -6.88 9.28
C ALA A 71 20.57 -6.90 9.07
N THR A 72 19.87 -6.10 9.87
CA THR A 72 18.42 -5.93 9.77
C THR A 72 18.09 -4.57 9.14
N ILE A 73 17.32 -4.59 8.07
CA ILE A 73 16.78 -3.38 7.44
C ILE A 73 15.64 -2.86 8.30
N THR A 74 15.82 -1.67 8.87
CA THR A 74 14.82 -0.97 9.67
C THR A 74 14.15 0.17 8.87
N PRO A 75 13.00 0.71 9.31
CA PRO A 75 12.40 1.90 8.72
C PRO A 75 13.36 3.10 8.64
N GLU A 76 14.17 3.33 9.69
CA GLU A 76 15.16 4.40 9.74
C GLU A 76 16.27 4.19 8.69
N CYS A 77 16.67 2.95 8.50
CA CYS A 77 17.64 2.60 7.45
C CYS A 77 17.12 2.94 6.06
N ILE A 78 15.84 2.63 5.79
CA ILE A 78 15.18 2.97 4.53
C ILE A 78 15.08 4.49 4.35
N GLU A 79 14.64 5.20 5.39
CA GLU A 79 14.53 6.66 5.35
C GLU A 79 15.87 7.32 5.01
N ARG A 80 16.94 6.91 5.68
CA ARG A 80 18.30 7.46 5.49
C ARG A 80 18.89 7.14 4.12
N ASN A 81 18.72 5.92 3.62
CA ASN A 81 19.48 5.43 2.46
C ASN A 81 18.66 5.39 1.15
N ILE A 82 17.33 5.33 1.24
CA ILE A 82 16.42 5.30 0.09
C ILE A 82 15.64 6.61 -0.03
N GLY A 83 15.49 7.36 1.06
CA GLY A 83 14.80 8.66 1.08
C GLY A 83 13.27 8.55 1.17
N ILE A 84 12.77 7.45 1.73
CA ILE A 84 11.34 7.26 2.00
C ILE A 84 11.09 7.59 3.45
N SER A 85 10.25 8.58 3.74
CA SER A 85 9.90 8.90 5.12
C SER A 85 9.20 7.74 5.83
N LYS A 86 9.63 7.42 7.02
CA LYS A 86 9.02 6.38 7.86
C LYS A 86 7.67 6.82 8.45
N ASP A 87 7.45 8.13 8.55
CA ASP A 87 6.27 8.73 9.18
C ASP A 87 5.30 9.34 8.17
N PHE A 88 5.79 9.69 6.96
CA PHE A 88 5.03 10.32 5.90
C PHE A 88 5.10 9.50 4.61
N ASN A 89 4.30 8.44 4.53
CA ASN A 89 4.19 7.56 3.38
C ASN A 89 2.73 7.06 3.23
N ASN A 90 2.44 6.37 2.13
CA ASN A 90 1.08 5.90 1.86
C ASN A 90 0.56 4.89 2.91
N PHE A 91 1.45 4.12 3.54
CA PHE A 91 1.07 3.21 4.61
C PHE A 91 0.55 3.97 5.83
N GLU A 92 1.30 4.99 6.27
CA GLU A 92 0.90 5.87 7.38
C GLU A 92 -0.37 6.68 7.06
N LEU A 93 -0.55 7.06 5.78
CA LEU A 93 -1.79 7.71 5.33
C LEU A 93 -2.99 6.77 5.49
N ILE A 94 -2.88 5.53 5.04
CA ILE A 94 -3.96 4.53 5.18
C ILE A 94 -4.27 4.27 6.65
N ASP A 95 -3.26 4.17 7.52
CA ASP A 95 -3.46 4.01 8.95
C ASP A 95 -4.20 5.22 9.55
N ALA A 96 -3.82 6.45 9.19
CA ALA A 96 -4.51 7.66 9.61
C ALA A 96 -5.96 7.69 9.12
N LEU A 97 -6.22 7.33 7.85
CA LEU A 97 -7.57 7.26 7.30
C LEU A 97 -8.41 6.18 8.00
N SER A 98 -7.83 5.00 8.25
CA SER A 98 -8.54 3.92 8.94
C SER A 98 -9.01 4.32 10.33
N GLN A 99 -8.24 5.15 11.02
CA GLN A 99 -8.52 5.66 12.36
C GLN A 99 -9.27 6.99 12.37
N ARG A 100 -9.52 7.61 11.21
CA ARG A 100 -10.05 8.96 11.05
C ARG A 100 -9.19 10.03 11.73
N ASP A 101 -7.88 9.82 11.80
CA ASP A 101 -6.92 10.81 12.28
C ASP A 101 -6.69 11.89 11.21
N ALA A 102 -7.53 12.92 11.27
CA ALA A 102 -7.49 14.02 10.32
C ALA A 102 -6.17 14.80 10.40
N ALA A 103 -5.66 15.04 11.61
CA ALA A 103 -4.43 15.81 11.81
C ALA A 103 -3.23 15.11 11.13
N LYS A 104 -3.08 13.79 11.35
CA LYS A 104 -2.02 12.99 10.75
C LYS A 104 -2.21 12.88 9.23
N ALA A 105 -3.42 12.63 8.75
CA ALA A 105 -3.71 12.50 7.32
C ALA A 105 -3.34 13.79 6.55
N PHE A 106 -3.76 14.96 7.03
CA PHE A 106 -3.44 16.23 6.37
C PHE A 106 -1.95 16.60 6.47
N SER A 107 -1.27 16.28 7.57
CA SER A 107 0.19 16.43 7.68
C SER A 107 0.93 15.60 6.62
N ILE A 108 0.48 14.37 6.37
CA ILE A 108 1.06 13.50 5.34
C ILE A 108 0.83 14.09 3.94
N ILE A 109 -0.37 14.57 3.63
CA ILE A 109 -0.67 15.20 2.33
C ILE A 109 0.16 16.46 2.10
N GLU A 110 0.36 17.28 3.11
CA GLU A 110 1.22 18.47 3.00
C GLU A 110 2.70 18.08 2.77
N TYR A 111 3.17 17.02 3.44
CA TYR A 111 4.50 16.45 3.16
C TYR A 111 4.60 15.96 1.70
N PHE A 112 3.58 15.26 1.18
CA PHE A 112 3.58 14.78 -0.21
C PHE A 112 3.63 15.92 -1.21
N LYS A 113 2.86 16.98 -0.98
CA LYS A 113 2.86 18.20 -1.79
C LYS A 113 4.26 18.82 -1.88
N ASN A 114 5.00 18.85 -0.75
CA ASN A 114 6.34 19.39 -0.69
C ASN A 114 7.42 18.41 -1.22
N ASN A 115 7.07 17.13 -1.43
CA ASN A 115 7.95 16.08 -1.93
C ASN A 115 7.33 15.30 -3.10
N PRO A 116 6.91 15.94 -4.20
CA PRO A 116 6.07 15.34 -5.25
C PRO A 116 6.76 14.22 -6.03
N LYS A 117 8.08 14.28 -6.18
CA LYS A 117 8.84 13.25 -6.93
C LYS A 117 8.73 11.87 -6.29
N ASN A 118 8.73 11.82 -4.96
CA ASN A 118 8.67 10.57 -4.20
C ASN A 118 7.23 10.13 -3.90
N ASN A 119 6.28 11.07 -3.96
CA ASN A 119 4.89 10.86 -3.58
C ASN A 119 3.91 11.33 -4.67
N PRO A 120 3.93 10.73 -5.87
CA PRO A 120 3.01 11.10 -6.93
C PRO A 120 1.56 10.77 -6.52
N THR A 121 0.64 11.70 -6.75
CA THR A 121 -0.78 11.61 -6.35
C THR A 121 -1.47 10.37 -6.93
N ALA A 122 -1.13 9.97 -8.15
CA ALA A 122 -1.65 8.76 -8.78
C ALA A 122 -1.32 7.50 -7.97
N LYS A 123 -0.10 7.40 -7.39
CA LYS A 123 0.30 6.29 -6.54
C LYS A 123 -0.48 6.28 -5.22
N THR A 124 -0.66 7.46 -4.63
CA THR A 124 -1.48 7.63 -3.42
C THR A 124 -2.93 7.21 -3.67
N ASN A 125 -3.50 7.61 -4.82
CA ASN A 125 -4.85 7.21 -5.21
C ASN A 125 -5.01 5.69 -5.29
N ILE A 126 -4.05 4.99 -5.93
CA ILE A 126 -4.04 3.52 -6.02
C ILE A 126 -4.01 2.89 -4.63
N SER A 127 -3.20 3.41 -3.71
CA SER A 127 -3.10 2.89 -2.34
C SER A 127 -4.41 3.06 -1.57
N ILE A 128 -5.05 4.23 -1.65
CA ILE A 128 -6.35 4.51 -1.01
C ILE A 128 -7.43 3.60 -1.61
N PHE A 129 -7.49 3.50 -2.93
CA PHE A 129 -8.44 2.64 -3.62
C PHE A 129 -8.28 1.17 -3.22
N GLY A 130 -7.04 0.66 -3.16
CA GLY A 130 -6.76 -0.71 -2.73
C GLY A 130 -7.29 -0.99 -1.34
N TYR A 131 -7.00 -0.11 -0.37
CA TYR A 131 -7.47 -0.26 1.00
C TYR A 131 -9.00 -0.30 1.11
N PHE A 132 -9.71 0.67 0.50
CA PHE A 132 -11.17 0.71 0.59
C PHE A 132 -11.84 -0.41 -0.22
N SER A 133 -11.24 -0.88 -1.31
CA SER A 133 -11.72 -2.05 -2.05
C SER A 133 -11.60 -3.34 -1.22
N ASP A 134 -10.47 -3.51 -0.55
CA ASP A 134 -10.27 -4.63 0.38
C ASP A 134 -11.27 -4.55 1.55
N LEU A 135 -11.45 -3.35 2.13
CA LEU A 135 -12.41 -3.13 3.20
C LEU A 135 -13.86 -3.46 2.76
N LEU A 136 -14.23 -3.06 1.54
CA LEU A 136 -15.53 -3.42 0.97
C LEU A 136 -15.69 -4.93 0.82
N THR A 137 -14.65 -5.61 0.37
CA THR A 137 -14.65 -7.08 0.23
C THR A 137 -14.89 -7.77 1.57
N LEU A 138 -14.34 -7.25 2.66
CA LEU A 138 -14.57 -7.79 4.02
C LEU A 138 -16.02 -7.67 4.45
N TYR A 139 -16.75 -6.62 4.04
CA TYR A 139 -18.17 -6.47 4.36
C TYR A 139 -19.05 -7.55 3.71
N PHE A 140 -18.70 -8.02 2.53
CA PHE A 140 -19.43 -9.04 1.79
C PHE A 140 -18.99 -10.48 2.08
N SER A 141 -18.00 -10.67 2.96
CA SER A 141 -17.60 -12.01 3.39
C SER A 141 -18.75 -12.71 4.11
N LYS A 142 -18.99 -13.98 3.77
CA LYS A 142 -19.96 -14.83 4.49
C LYS A 142 -19.40 -15.27 5.83
N ASP A 143 -18.11 -15.58 5.89
CA ASP A 143 -17.41 -15.95 7.13
C ASP A 143 -16.72 -14.70 7.68
N LYS A 144 -17.10 -14.32 8.89
CA LYS A 144 -16.56 -13.17 9.64
C LYS A 144 -15.45 -13.55 10.61
N SER A 145 -14.98 -14.79 10.57
CA SER A 145 -13.84 -15.20 11.40
C SER A 145 -12.58 -14.42 11.01
N GLU A 146 -11.80 -14.01 11.99
CA GLU A 146 -10.59 -13.22 11.75
C GLU A 146 -9.61 -13.90 10.79
N PRO A 147 -9.33 -15.22 10.90
CA PRO A 147 -8.44 -15.90 9.96
C PRO A 147 -8.91 -15.80 8.50
N THR A 148 -10.22 -15.97 8.25
CA THR A 148 -10.80 -15.84 6.91
C THR A 148 -10.69 -14.42 6.39
N LEU A 149 -11.05 -13.42 7.19
CA LEU A 149 -10.94 -12.02 6.79
C LEU A 149 -9.48 -11.62 6.52
N MET A 150 -8.53 -12.05 7.35
CA MET A 150 -7.11 -11.83 7.14
C MET A 150 -6.63 -12.44 5.81
N ALA A 151 -7.04 -13.67 5.51
CA ALA A 151 -6.67 -14.35 4.26
C ALA A 151 -7.21 -13.62 3.02
N MET A 152 -8.42 -13.06 3.09
CA MET A 152 -9.04 -12.32 1.99
C MET A 152 -8.26 -11.07 1.58
N VAL A 153 -7.71 -10.34 2.55
CA VAL A 153 -6.91 -9.13 2.31
C VAL A 153 -5.40 -9.40 2.29
N GLY A 154 -5.00 -10.67 2.32
CA GLY A 154 -3.59 -11.06 2.29
C GLY A 154 -2.80 -10.68 3.55
N ALA A 155 -3.48 -10.41 4.67
CA ALA A 155 -2.85 -10.08 5.94
C ALA A 155 -2.30 -11.36 6.59
N LYS A 156 -0.98 -11.53 6.63
CA LYS A 156 -0.33 -12.71 7.22
C LYS A 156 -0.22 -12.64 8.75
N TRP A 157 -0.20 -11.44 9.29
CA TRP A 157 0.00 -11.20 10.71
C TRP A 157 -1.15 -10.35 11.27
N PRO A 158 -1.57 -10.57 12.52
CA PRO A 158 -2.62 -9.76 13.13
C PRO A 158 -2.35 -8.25 13.08
N SER A 159 -1.08 -7.83 13.18
CA SER A 159 -0.67 -6.42 13.06
C SER A 159 -1.04 -5.79 11.72
N HIS A 160 -1.02 -6.55 10.62
CA HIS A 160 -1.43 -6.05 9.29
C HIS A 160 -2.94 -5.90 9.16
N PHE A 161 -3.68 -6.64 9.96
CA PHE A 161 -5.13 -6.60 9.94
C PHE A 161 -5.73 -5.50 10.83
N VAL A 162 -4.93 -4.91 11.73
CA VAL A 162 -5.39 -3.88 12.68
C VAL A 162 -6.05 -2.70 11.97
N ARG A 163 -5.49 -2.21 10.85
CA ARG A 163 -6.08 -1.12 10.06
C ARG A 163 -7.47 -1.45 9.51
N PHE A 164 -7.70 -2.70 9.14
CA PHE A 164 -9.02 -3.16 8.68
C PHE A 164 -10.01 -3.25 9.84
N LYS A 165 -9.59 -3.64 11.04
CA LYS A 165 -10.42 -3.58 12.24
C LYS A 165 -10.87 -2.15 12.53
N TYR A 166 -9.94 -1.17 12.47
CA TYR A 166 -10.29 0.24 12.59
C TYR A 166 -11.21 0.70 11.46
N GLY A 167 -10.91 0.32 10.22
CA GLY A 167 -11.75 0.66 9.07
C GLY A 167 -13.19 0.14 9.22
N MET A 168 -13.37 -1.13 9.56
CA MET A 168 -14.70 -1.71 9.80
C MET A 168 -15.45 -1.07 10.97
N LYS A 169 -14.74 -0.55 11.98
CA LYS A 169 -15.35 0.18 13.11
C LYS A 169 -15.78 1.60 12.69
N ASN A 170 -15.00 2.27 11.85
CA ASN A 170 -15.16 3.69 11.57
C ASN A 170 -15.95 4.00 10.29
N TYR A 171 -16.12 3.03 9.39
CA TYR A 171 -16.84 3.16 8.13
C TYR A 171 -17.81 1.99 7.97
N ASN A 172 -19.01 2.23 7.48
CA ASN A 172 -19.93 1.17 7.07
C ASN A 172 -19.81 0.89 5.55
N ALA A 173 -20.45 -0.19 5.07
CA ALA A 173 -20.34 -0.61 3.68
C ALA A 173 -20.81 0.47 2.68
N PHE A 174 -21.88 1.21 3.00
CA PHE A 174 -22.39 2.28 2.13
C PHE A 174 -21.40 3.43 2.02
N GLN A 175 -20.82 3.86 3.15
CA GLN A 175 -19.76 4.89 3.16
C GLN A 175 -18.54 4.46 2.35
N VAL A 176 -18.15 3.19 2.43
CA VAL A 176 -17.02 2.66 1.64
C VAL A 176 -17.35 2.71 0.14
N ILE A 177 -18.58 2.42 -0.27
CA ILE A 177 -19.03 2.55 -1.67
C ILE A 177 -18.96 4.01 -2.14
N GLU A 178 -19.42 4.95 -1.32
CA GLU A 178 -19.36 6.40 -1.61
C GLU A 178 -17.91 6.87 -1.72
N ILE A 179 -17.05 6.44 -0.80
CA ILE A 179 -15.60 6.74 -0.84
C ILE A 179 -14.96 6.19 -2.13
N ILE A 180 -15.27 4.96 -2.52
CA ILE A 180 -14.77 4.37 -3.78
C ILE A 180 -15.24 5.19 -4.99
N SER A 181 -16.47 5.69 -4.96
CA SER A 181 -16.99 6.58 -6.00
C SER A 181 -16.22 7.90 -6.07
N ALA A 182 -15.95 8.52 -4.91
CA ALA A 182 -15.16 9.75 -4.82
C ALA A 182 -13.70 9.54 -5.30
N ILE A 183 -13.10 8.38 -4.99
CA ILE A 183 -11.75 8.01 -5.48
C ILE A 183 -11.73 7.95 -7.03
N ARG A 184 -12.77 7.39 -7.65
CA ARG A 184 -12.90 7.34 -9.11
C ARG A 184 -13.06 8.74 -9.72
N GLU A 185 -13.83 9.59 -9.06
CA GLU A 185 -14.00 10.99 -9.48
C GLU A 185 -12.67 11.76 -9.38
N PHE A 186 -11.93 11.59 -8.30
CA PHE A 186 -10.57 12.12 -8.16
C PHE A 186 -9.67 11.65 -9.31
N ASP A 187 -9.66 10.35 -9.62
CA ASP A 187 -8.85 9.78 -10.70
C ASP A 187 -9.18 10.43 -12.07
N ALA A 188 -10.45 10.63 -12.36
CA ALA A 188 -10.90 11.31 -13.58
C ALA A 188 -10.44 12.77 -13.62
N LYS A 189 -10.66 13.51 -12.53
CA LYS A 189 -10.27 14.92 -12.41
C LYS A 189 -8.75 15.11 -12.49
N SER A 190 -7.96 14.25 -11.88
CA SER A 190 -6.48 14.30 -11.94
C SER A 190 -5.93 14.04 -13.34
N LYS A 191 -6.70 13.41 -14.21
CA LYS A 191 -6.39 13.20 -15.63
C LYS A 191 -6.94 14.32 -16.54
N GLY A 192 -7.46 15.40 -15.95
CA GLY A 192 -7.97 16.57 -16.69
C GLY A 192 -9.41 16.46 -17.16
N ILE A 193 -10.18 15.45 -16.71
CA ILE A 193 -11.60 15.33 -17.02
C ILE A 193 -12.37 16.25 -16.06
N ASP A 194 -13.05 17.24 -16.60
CA ASP A 194 -13.89 18.23 -15.90
C ASP A 194 -13.17 18.99 -14.76
N SER A 195 -11.85 19.04 -14.79
CA SER A 195 -11.06 19.79 -13.81
C SER A 195 -9.73 20.29 -14.37
N ARG A 196 -9.33 21.49 -13.91
CA ARG A 196 -7.99 22.05 -14.10
C ARG A 196 -7.29 22.31 -12.76
N GLN A 197 -7.80 21.76 -11.68
CA GLN A 197 -7.22 21.92 -10.36
C GLN A 197 -5.89 21.16 -10.23
N ASN A 198 -5.05 21.63 -9.31
CA ASN A 198 -3.83 20.94 -8.96
C ASN A 198 -4.14 19.61 -8.27
N ASP A 199 -3.44 18.55 -8.64
CA ASP A 199 -3.66 17.18 -8.13
C ASP A 199 -3.61 17.07 -6.61
N TYR A 200 -2.77 17.87 -5.93
CA TYR A 200 -2.69 17.87 -4.46
C TYR A 200 -3.88 18.56 -3.81
N LEU A 201 -4.50 19.53 -4.46
CA LEU A 201 -5.75 20.12 -4.00
C LEU A 201 -6.89 19.11 -4.13
N LEU A 202 -6.98 18.44 -5.28
CA LEU A 202 -7.95 17.37 -5.49
C LEU A 202 -7.77 16.23 -4.48
N LEU A 203 -6.51 15.84 -4.20
CA LEU A 203 -6.20 14.82 -3.20
C LEU A 203 -6.61 15.28 -1.79
N LYS A 204 -6.39 16.54 -1.45
CA LYS A 204 -6.82 17.12 -0.17
C LYS A 204 -8.34 17.10 -0.02
N ASP A 205 -9.07 17.42 -1.09
CA ASP A 205 -10.54 17.37 -1.11
C ASP A 205 -11.03 15.92 -0.95
N LEU A 206 -10.39 14.95 -1.61
CA LEU A 206 -10.69 13.53 -1.43
C LEU A 206 -10.47 13.08 0.03
N ILE A 207 -9.34 13.43 0.63
CA ILE A 207 -9.05 13.10 2.04
C ILE A 207 -10.08 13.72 2.97
N PHE A 208 -10.46 14.98 2.73
CA PHE A 208 -11.52 15.64 3.49
C PHE A 208 -12.86 14.89 3.36
N HIS A 209 -13.25 14.50 2.14
CA HIS A 209 -14.46 13.74 1.89
C HIS A 209 -14.46 12.39 2.65
N ILE A 210 -13.36 11.65 2.61
CA ILE A 210 -13.20 10.37 3.33
C ILE A 210 -13.38 10.56 4.83
N LEU A 211 -12.74 11.59 5.41
CA LEU A 211 -12.76 11.85 6.85
C LEU A 211 -14.08 12.44 7.34
N SER A 212 -14.80 13.19 6.50
CA SER A 212 -16.09 13.80 6.83
C SER A 212 -17.30 12.89 6.57
N ALA A 213 -17.10 11.71 5.96
CA ALA A 213 -18.18 10.74 5.79
C ALA A 213 -18.86 10.52 7.16
N PRO A 214 -20.21 10.69 7.28
CA PRO A 214 -20.90 10.66 8.58
C PRO A 214 -20.58 9.36 9.30
N GLY A 215 -20.24 9.45 10.59
CA GLY A 215 -19.90 8.28 11.41
C GLY A 215 -21.03 7.25 11.42
N VAL A 216 -20.71 6.00 11.74
CA VAL A 216 -21.72 4.96 11.95
C VAL A 216 -22.60 5.42 13.12
N ILE A 217 -23.83 5.86 12.82
CA ILE A 217 -24.85 6.02 13.84
C ILE A 217 -25.26 4.59 14.20
N SER A 218 -24.76 4.08 15.32
CA SER A 218 -25.28 2.84 15.90
C SER A 218 -26.68 3.16 16.45
N PHE A 219 -27.72 2.63 15.78
CA PHE A 219 -29.05 2.54 16.29
C PHE A 219 -29.17 1.36 17.26
#